data_e09f1cf2f4322cd58e6acef19e2e77d0
#
_entry.id   e09f1cf2f4322cd58e6acef19e2e77d0
#
_cell.length_a   1.000
_cell.length_b   1.000
_cell.length_c   1.000
_cell.angle_alpha   90.00
_cell.angle_beta   90.00
_cell.angle_gamma   90.00
#
_symmetry.space_group_name_H-M   'P 1'
#
loop_
_entity.id
_entity.type
_entity.pdbx_description
1 polymer ?
#
loop_
_entity_poly.entity_id
_entity_poly.type
_entity_poly.pdbx_seq_one_letter_code
_entity_poly.pdbx_strand_id
1 'polypeptide(L)'
;IDLSPLARRNDENPAITDRFQLVVGGWEIVNAYSELIDPVDQANRFQEQSTAKESGDSDAHGKDDEFVEALEHGCPPCSGWGMGIDRIVALLTAQENLRDVVLFPLMKPLEKNQKNQTMQKIQRSASSESSESFASSASFPSSPMTSASIPLLQHISYGHLLPAAHGLIESHADQTRAHLIATGAAMEALAKKFGGDTETWKVAGMLHDLDWDKLDKDYEAHCGDTLDHLLQTIKAPAELLGDIRAHYQSKYGAEYPLTTMLRKCLYCVDELTGFIIAVTYVRPSKKIADVEIKSVTKKLKDKAFAAQVDREQIRQCETLLGMPLDEFVGITLEAMKGVAEKLGL
;
A
#
# COMPACT_ATOMS: atom_id res chain seq x y z
N ILE A 1 24.48 28.95 4.35
CA ILE A 1 23.26 29.78 4.49
C ILE A 1 22.80 30.18 3.10
N ASP A 2 23.65 30.65 2.24
CA ASP A 2 23.33 31.09 0.88
C ASP A 2 22.69 29.96 0.03
N LEU A 3 23.06 28.72 0.29
CA LEU A 3 22.53 27.52 -0.38
C LEU A 3 21.28 26.91 0.30
N SER A 4 20.83 27.46 1.43
CA SER A 4 19.71 26.88 2.21
C SER A 4 18.97 27.99 2.98
N PRO A 5 18.21 28.84 2.28
CA PRO A 5 17.58 30.04 2.90
C PRO A 5 16.50 29.68 3.93
N LEU A 6 15.96 28.47 3.92
CA LEU A 6 14.92 28.00 4.85
C LEU A 6 15.50 27.21 6.05
N ALA A 7 16.80 26.88 6.02
CA ALA A 7 17.41 26.07 7.07
C ALA A 7 17.89 26.95 8.24
N ARG A 8 17.64 26.49 9.47
CA ARG A 8 18.10 27.15 10.69
C ARG A 8 19.62 27.09 10.81
N ARG A 9 20.23 28.17 11.32
CA ARG A 9 21.65 28.20 11.68
C ARG A 9 21.93 27.24 12.82
N ASN A 10 23.10 26.58 12.79
CA ASN A 10 23.54 25.77 13.90
C ASN A 10 23.81 26.65 15.12
N ASP A 11 23.38 26.21 16.31
CA ASP A 11 23.44 27.00 17.53
C ASP A 11 24.90 27.21 18.01
N GLU A 12 25.83 26.29 17.71
CA GLU A 12 27.23 26.37 18.09
C GLU A 12 28.07 27.12 17.04
N ASN A 13 27.72 27.02 15.77
CA ASN A 13 28.40 27.66 14.67
C ASN A 13 27.42 28.30 13.68
N PRO A 14 27.10 29.60 13.85
CA PRO A 14 26.13 30.30 12.99
C PRO A 14 26.52 30.42 11.51
N ALA A 15 27.74 30.08 11.13
CA ALA A 15 28.16 30.05 9.72
C ALA A 15 27.66 28.85 8.93
N ILE A 16 27.17 27.83 9.60
CA ILE A 16 26.62 26.59 9.00
C ILE A 16 25.16 26.37 9.36
N THR A 17 24.51 25.52 8.65
CA THR A 17 23.13 25.05 8.93
C THR A 17 23.11 23.55 9.29
N ASP A 18 22.17 23.14 10.15
CA ASP A 18 21.94 21.75 10.44
C ASP A 18 21.12 21.13 9.28
N ARG A 19 21.83 20.55 8.33
CA ARG A 19 21.27 20.00 7.11
C ARG A 19 22.00 18.72 6.72
N PHE A 20 21.27 17.74 6.18
CA PHE A 20 21.87 16.61 5.49
C PHE A 20 21.11 16.24 4.22
N GLN A 21 21.80 15.60 3.31
CA GLN A 21 21.23 15.02 2.10
C GLN A 21 21.64 13.55 2.02
N LEU A 22 20.68 12.68 1.70
CA LEU A 22 20.93 11.29 1.35
C LEU A 22 21.10 11.20 -0.16
N VAL A 23 22.28 10.80 -0.62
CA VAL A 23 22.57 10.57 -2.04
C VAL A 23 22.81 9.09 -2.27
N VAL A 24 22.06 8.50 -3.20
CA VAL A 24 22.17 7.09 -3.59
C VAL A 24 22.26 7.01 -5.11
N GLY A 25 23.27 6.28 -5.62
CA GLY A 25 23.47 6.16 -7.07
C GLY A 25 23.69 7.48 -7.82
N GLY A 26 24.20 8.50 -7.14
CA GLY A 26 24.38 9.85 -7.69
C GLY A 26 23.14 10.74 -7.63
N TRP A 27 22.00 10.24 -7.14
CA TRP A 27 20.76 11.00 -6.98
C TRP A 27 20.55 11.39 -5.53
N GLU A 28 20.21 12.66 -5.30
CA GLU A 28 19.70 13.13 -4.02
C GLU A 28 18.30 12.56 -3.82
N ILE A 29 18.14 11.73 -2.80
CA ILE A 29 16.89 11.04 -2.47
C ILE A 29 16.14 11.75 -1.36
N VAL A 30 16.87 12.20 -0.32
CA VAL A 30 16.32 12.91 0.83
C VAL A 30 17.12 14.19 1.06
N ASN A 31 16.41 15.25 1.36
CA ASN A 31 16.96 16.49 1.87
C ASN A 31 16.25 16.82 3.18
N ALA A 32 17.00 17.05 4.25
CA ALA A 32 16.49 17.32 5.58
C ALA A 32 17.29 18.40 6.28
N TYR A 33 16.61 19.25 7.04
CA TYR A 33 17.25 20.32 7.81
C TYR A 33 16.39 20.73 9.01
N SER A 34 17.03 21.38 9.98
CA SER A 34 16.30 22.10 11.03
C SER A 34 15.64 23.34 10.42
N GLU A 35 14.34 23.51 10.63
CA GLU A 35 13.57 24.62 10.05
C GLU A 35 13.98 25.96 10.70
N LEU A 36 14.06 27.01 9.87
CA LEU A 36 14.17 28.38 10.37
C LEU A 36 12.78 28.83 10.85
N ILE A 37 12.67 29.08 12.15
CA ILE A 37 11.40 29.45 12.80
C ILE A 37 11.33 30.94 13.20
N ASP A 38 12.40 31.69 13.02
CA ASP A 38 12.43 33.12 13.28
C ASP A 38 11.90 33.89 12.06
N PRO A 39 10.74 34.58 12.17
CA PRO A 39 10.14 35.30 11.04
C PRO A 39 11.01 36.50 10.58
N VAL A 40 11.77 37.13 11.49
CA VAL A 40 12.62 38.27 11.13
C VAL A 40 13.83 37.81 10.32
N ASP A 41 14.54 36.75 10.75
CA ASP A 41 15.64 36.16 9.97
C ASP A 41 15.12 35.61 8.61
N GLN A 42 13.93 34.98 8.59
CA GLN A 42 13.34 34.49 7.36
C GLN A 42 13.02 35.62 6.36
N ALA A 43 12.41 36.71 6.82
CA ALA A 43 12.10 37.85 5.97
C ALA A 43 13.39 38.47 5.37
N ASN A 44 14.45 38.58 6.16
CA ASN A 44 15.75 39.10 5.70
C ASN A 44 16.34 38.19 4.61
N ARG A 45 16.30 36.87 4.78
CA ARG A 45 16.80 35.89 3.78
C ARG A 45 16.00 35.94 2.50
N PHE A 46 14.69 36.07 2.56
CA PHE A 46 13.86 36.24 1.37
C PHE A 46 14.18 37.53 0.62
N GLN A 47 14.48 38.60 1.34
CA GLN A 47 14.91 39.86 0.71
C GLN A 47 16.25 39.68 -0.01
N GLU A 48 17.22 39.00 0.59
CA GLU A 48 18.51 38.67 -0.04
C GLU A 48 18.33 37.82 -1.29
N GLN A 49 17.46 36.77 -1.23
CA GLN A 49 17.13 35.93 -2.36
C GLN A 49 16.46 36.71 -3.50
N SER A 50 15.51 37.59 -3.18
CA SER A 50 14.85 38.43 -4.18
C SER A 50 15.85 39.33 -4.89
N THR A 51 16.81 39.92 -4.18
CA THR A 51 17.87 40.74 -4.75
C THR A 51 18.80 39.91 -5.66
N ALA A 52 19.15 38.70 -5.27
CA ALA A 52 19.93 37.77 -6.11
C ALA A 52 19.16 37.39 -7.39
N LYS A 53 17.87 37.17 -7.29
CA LYS A 53 17.00 36.87 -8.44
C LYS A 53 16.93 38.05 -9.43
N GLU A 54 16.78 39.27 -8.94
CA GLU A 54 16.80 40.48 -9.76
C GLU A 54 18.16 40.69 -10.44
N SER A 55 19.22 40.17 -9.83
CA SER A 55 20.59 40.21 -10.37
C SER A 55 20.89 39.12 -11.37
N GLY A 56 19.89 38.22 -11.67
CA GLY A 56 19.98 37.18 -12.70
C GLY A 56 20.23 35.78 -12.20
N ASP A 57 20.18 35.51 -10.90
CA ASP A 57 20.23 34.17 -10.34
C ASP A 57 18.89 33.48 -10.54
N SER A 58 18.84 32.47 -11.47
CA SER A 58 17.64 31.73 -11.80
C SER A 58 17.17 30.77 -10.71
N ASP A 59 18.06 30.41 -9.78
CA ASP A 59 17.78 29.44 -8.71
C ASP A 59 17.32 30.15 -7.43
N ALA A 60 17.41 31.47 -7.37
CA ALA A 60 17.01 32.28 -6.22
C ALA A 60 15.47 32.34 -6.11
N HIS A 61 14.96 32.19 -4.90
CA HIS A 61 13.55 32.25 -4.59
C HIS A 61 13.02 33.69 -4.52
N GLY A 62 11.73 33.88 -4.83
CA GLY A 62 11.05 35.16 -4.61
C GLY A 62 10.68 35.34 -3.12
N LYS A 63 10.25 36.55 -2.78
CA LYS A 63 9.72 36.86 -1.46
C LYS A 63 8.36 36.13 -1.28
N ASP A 64 8.17 35.55 -0.09
CA ASP A 64 6.92 34.88 0.30
C ASP A 64 6.44 35.51 1.62
N ASP A 65 5.59 36.52 1.50
CA ASP A 65 5.06 37.24 2.65
C ASP A 65 4.07 36.42 3.46
N GLU A 66 3.31 35.51 2.80
CA GLU A 66 2.34 34.64 3.48
C GLU A 66 3.07 33.62 4.36
N PHE A 67 4.21 33.12 3.92
CA PHE A 67 5.04 32.21 4.71
C PHE A 67 5.61 32.91 5.95
N VAL A 68 6.06 34.16 5.83
CA VAL A 68 6.56 34.96 6.97
C VAL A 68 5.42 35.22 7.96
N GLU A 69 4.21 35.60 7.49
CA GLU A 69 3.03 35.80 8.33
C GLU A 69 2.68 34.52 9.08
N ALA A 70 2.76 33.37 8.43
CA ALA A 70 2.52 32.08 9.10
C ALA A 70 3.51 31.81 10.23
N LEU A 71 4.80 32.17 10.05
CA LEU A 71 5.81 32.04 11.10
C LEU A 71 5.56 32.99 12.28
N GLU A 72 5.03 34.21 12.04
CA GLU A 72 4.64 35.16 13.07
C GLU A 72 3.56 34.66 14.03
N HIS A 73 2.70 33.73 13.57
CA HIS A 73 1.70 33.06 14.41
C HIS A 73 2.33 32.03 15.35
N GLY A 74 3.61 31.73 15.20
CA GLY A 74 4.40 30.85 16.05
C GLY A 74 4.63 29.46 15.43
N CYS A 75 5.90 29.13 15.26
CA CYS A 75 6.34 27.79 14.84
C CYS A 75 7.24 27.20 15.94
N PRO A 76 6.94 26.01 16.49
CA PRO A 76 7.82 25.37 17.45
C PRO A 76 9.10 24.90 16.76
N PRO A 77 10.23 24.73 17.50
CA PRO A 77 11.44 24.14 16.96
C PRO A 77 11.11 22.77 16.33
N CYS A 78 11.36 22.63 15.03
CA CYS A 78 11.07 21.44 14.26
C CYS A 78 12.15 21.17 13.20
N SER A 79 12.15 19.99 12.65
CA SER A 79 12.96 19.60 11.50
C SER A 79 12.05 19.11 10.39
N GLY A 80 12.34 19.56 9.16
CA GLY A 80 11.65 19.13 7.97
C GLY A 80 12.50 18.18 7.12
N TRP A 81 11.87 17.37 6.32
CA TRP A 81 12.54 16.58 5.30
C TRP A 81 11.65 16.38 4.08
N GLY A 82 12.30 16.33 2.93
CA GLY A 82 11.65 16.02 1.66
C GLY A 82 12.31 14.82 1.00
N MET A 83 11.50 13.94 0.41
CA MET A 83 11.97 12.73 -0.27
C MET A 83 11.42 12.66 -1.69
N GLY A 84 12.30 12.45 -2.66
CA GLY A 84 11.94 12.31 -4.07
C GLY A 84 11.35 10.92 -4.35
N ILE A 85 10.02 10.79 -4.35
CA ILE A 85 9.34 9.51 -4.59
C ILE A 85 9.72 8.91 -5.95
N ASP A 86 9.69 9.70 -7.02
CA ASP A 86 10.05 9.21 -8.36
C ASP A 86 11.50 8.71 -8.40
N ARG A 87 12.42 9.37 -7.69
CA ARG A 87 13.82 8.95 -7.60
C ARG A 87 13.98 7.62 -6.86
N ILE A 88 13.22 7.41 -5.78
CA ILE A 88 13.21 6.13 -5.06
C ILE A 88 12.64 5.03 -5.94
N VAL A 89 11.51 5.28 -6.61
CA VAL A 89 10.92 4.29 -7.53
C VAL A 89 11.91 3.94 -8.63
N ALA A 90 12.59 4.91 -9.24
CA ALA A 90 13.59 4.66 -10.26
C ALA A 90 14.76 3.80 -9.73
N LEU A 91 15.26 4.08 -8.51
CA LEU A 91 16.30 3.27 -7.88
C LEU A 91 15.83 1.83 -7.60
N LEU A 92 14.63 1.66 -7.03
CA LEU A 92 14.08 0.34 -6.70
C LEU A 92 13.78 -0.51 -7.93
N THR A 93 13.43 0.13 -9.05
CA THR A 93 13.14 -0.53 -10.33
C THR A 93 14.32 -0.57 -11.27
N ALA A 94 15.51 -0.10 -10.83
CA ALA A 94 16.73 -0.01 -11.63
C ALA A 94 16.54 0.75 -12.95
N GLN A 95 15.74 1.82 -12.95
CA GLN A 95 15.54 2.69 -14.11
C GLN A 95 16.51 3.87 -14.07
N GLU A 96 17.10 4.19 -15.22
CA GLU A 96 18.05 5.31 -15.34
C GLU A 96 17.36 6.66 -15.53
N ASN A 97 16.10 6.67 -15.99
CA ASN A 97 15.35 7.90 -16.25
C ASN A 97 14.08 7.98 -15.39
N LEU A 98 13.85 9.13 -14.78
CA LEU A 98 12.61 9.40 -14.02
C LEU A 98 11.34 9.29 -14.89
N ARG A 99 11.44 9.51 -16.19
CA ARG A 99 10.28 9.39 -17.11
C ARG A 99 9.74 7.98 -17.21
N ASP A 100 10.59 6.98 -16.94
CA ASP A 100 10.22 5.56 -17.08
C ASP A 100 9.42 5.07 -15.86
N VAL A 101 9.40 5.85 -14.77
CA VAL A 101 8.65 5.53 -13.54
C VAL A 101 7.44 6.43 -13.31
N VAL A 102 7.29 7.50 -14.09
CA VAL A 102 6.14 8.43 -14.00
C VAL A 102 5.08 8.00 -15.01
N LEU A 103 3.85 7.72 -14.54
CA LEU A 103 2.74 7.27 -15.40
C LEU A 103 2.37 8.27 -16.51
N PHE A 104 2.45 9.57 -16.22
CA PHE A 104 2.15 10.65 -17.15
C PHE A 104 3.27 11.68 -17.20
N PRO A 105 4.46 11.34 -17.77
CA PRO A 105 5.57 12.27 -17.80
C PRO A 105 5.25 13.49 -18.66
N LEU A 106 5.66 14.68 -18.20
CA LEU A 106 5.56 15.89 -19.00
C LEU A 106 6.48 15.76 -20.21
N MET A 107 5.90 15.74 -21.39
CA MET A 107 6.60 15.66 -22.66
C MET A 107 6.58 17.01 -23.38
N LYS A 108 7.69 17.37 -24.00
CA LYS A 108 7.74 18.56 -24.87
C LYS A 108 6.71 18.39 -26.01
N PRO A 109 5.82 19.37 -26.25
CA PRO A 109 4.87 19.29 -27.35
C PRO A 109 5.59 19.02 -28.69
N LEU A 110 5.09 18.03 -29.44
CA LEU A 110 5.59 17.78 -30.80
C LEU A 110 5.13 18.91 -31.72
N GLU A 111 6.04 19.47 -32.52
CA GLU A 111 5.67 20.41 -33.59
C GLU A 111 4.77 19.73 -34.63
N LYS A 112 3.88 20.48 -35.26
CA LYS A 112 2.87 19.94 -36.20
C LYS A 112 3.46 19.00 -37.27
N ASN A 113 4.66 19.25 -37.76
CA ASN A 113 5.34 18.43 -38.75
C ASN A 113 5.87 17.09 -38.19
N GLN A 114 6.24 17.05 -36.90
CA GLN A 114 6.69 15.81 -36.26
C GLN A 114 5.50 14.92 -35.88
N LYS A 115 4.33 15.49 -35.52
CA LYS A 115 3.10 14.71 -35.26
C LYS A 115 2.69 13.87 -36.45
N ASN A 116 2.75 14.43 -37.68
CA ASN A 116 2.37 13.71 -38.89
C ASN A 116 3.38 12.56 -39.23
N GLN A 117 4.65 12.75 -38.97
CA GLN A 117 5.69 11.71 -39.19
C GLN A 117 5.57 10.59 -38.13
N THR A 118 5.27 10.92 -36.89
CA THR A 118 5.09 9.94 -35.81
C THR A 118 3.83 9.10 -36.02
N MET A 119 2.72 9.72 -36.44
CA MET A 119 1.49 8.99 -36.78
C MET A 119 1.67 8.07 -37.99
N GLN A 120 2.40 8.50 -39.01
CA GLN A 120 2.73 7.65 -40.17
C GLN A 120 3.67 6.49 -39.81
N LYS A 121 4.58 6.70 -38.84
CA LYS A 121 5.46 5.64 -38.33
C LYS A 121 4.70 4.60 -37.51
N ILE A 122 3.79 5.02 -36.66
CA ILE A 122 2.89 4.15 -35.89
C ILE A 122 1.98 3.34 -36.82
N GLN A 123 1.40 3.97 -37.84
CA GLN A 123 0.59 3.27 -38.84
C GLN A 123 1.37 2.26 -39.67
N ARG A 124 2.66 2.54 -39.98
CA ARG A 124 3.55 1.59 -40.68
C ARG A 124 4.01 0.42 -39.81
N SER A 125 4.24 0.63 -38.51
CA SER A 125 4.55 -0.46 -37.57
C SER A 125 3.36 -1.38 -37.34
N ALA A 126 2.14 -0.83 -37.21
CA ALA A 126 0.93 -1.62 -37.08
C ALA A 126 0.55 -2.45 -38.31
N SER A 127 1.04 -2.08 -39.51
CA SER A 127 0.82 -2.83 -40.75
C SER A 127 1.93 -3.88 -41.09
N SER A 128 3.03 -3.91 -40.34
CA SER A 128 4.13 -4.86 -40.52
C SER A 128 4.19 -6.02 -39.54
N GLU A 129 3.31 -6.03 -38.52
CA GLU A 129 3.28 -7.11 -37.49
C GLU A 129 2.36 -8.29 -37.81
N SER A 130 1.97 -8.48 -39.07
CA SER A 130 1.14 -9.63 -39.46
C SER A 130 1.91 -10.79 -40.09
N SER A 131 3.22 -10.84 -39.96
CA SER A 131 3.98 -12.07 -40.35
C SER A 131 5.41 -12.01 -39.84
N GLU A 132 5.67 -12.51 -38.64
CA GLU A 132 6.94 -13.21 -38.33
C GLU A 132 6.84 -13.90 -36.95
N SER A 133 7.03 -15.21 -37.01
CA SER A 133 7.11 -16.11 -35.86
C SER A 133 8.36 -15.81 -35.02
N PHE A 134 8.16 -15.55 -33.72
CA PHE A 134 9.26 -15.42 -32.76
C PHE A 134 9.82 -16.78 -32.39
N ALA A 135 10.99 -17.11 -32.88
CA ALA A 135 11.86 -18.15 -32.34
C ALA A 135 12.98 -17.49 -31.53
N SER A 136 12.92 -17.78 -30.25
CA SER A 136 13.96 -17.97 -29.22
C SER A 136 15.41 -17.51 -29.57
N SER A 137 15.95 -16.58 -28.75
CA SER A 137 17.16 -16.74 -27.93
C SER A 137 17.58 -15.42 -27.29
N ALA A 138 17.35 -15.28 -26.02
CA ALA A 138 18.08 -14.35 -25.16
C ALA A 138 18.54 -15.11 -23.90
N SER A 139 19.81 -15.52 -23.92
CA SER A 139 20.52 -16.07 -22.78
C SER A 139 20.82 -14.96 -21.78
N PHE A 140 20.22 -15.06 -20.59
CA PHE A 140 20.59 -14.25 -19.43
C PHE A 140 21.87 -14.82 -18.78
N PRO A 141 22.85 -13.98 -18.40
CA PRO A 141 23.99 -14.44 -17.61
C PRO A 141 23.54 -14.72 -16.18
N SER A 142 23.63 -15.99 -15.78
CA SER A 142 23.47 -16.44 -14.40
C SER A 142 24.74 -16.11 -13.60
N SER A 143 24.71 -15.09 -12.79
CA SER A 143 25.65 -14.91 -11.67
C SER A 143 24.86 -14.75 -10.38
N PRO A 144 25.16 -15.51 -9.33
CA PRO A 144 24.44 -15.41 -8.08
C PRO A 144 24.88 -14.12 -7.36
N MET A 145 23.98 -13.17 -7.28
CA MET A 145 24.14 -12.03 -6.36
C MET A 145 23.96 -12.57 -4.93
N THR A 146 25.05 -12.55 -4.18
CA THR A 146 25.06 -12.73 -2.71
C THR A 146 24.05 -11.78 -2.07
N SER A 147 23.22 -12.33 -1.21
CA SER A 147 22.22 -11.62 -0.41
C SER A 147 22.89 -10.55 0.46
N ALA A 148 23.02 -9.34 -0.05
CA ALA A 148 23.13 -8.16 0.78
C ALA A 148 21.73 -7.84 1.28
N SER A 149 21.53 -8.00 2.59
CA SER A 149 20.32 -7.63 3.31
C SER A 149 19.88 -6.21 2.95
N ILE A 150 18.80 -6.11 2.19
CA ILE A 150 18.07 -4.86 1.98
C ILE A 150 17.63 -4.39 3.37
N PRO A 151 17.93 -3.15 3.82
CA PRO A 151 17.35 -2.65 5.06
C PRO A 151 15.83 -2.73 4.95
N LEU A 152 15.21 -3.51 5.86
CA LEU A 152 13.77 -3.58 5.98
C LEU A 152 13.21 -2.15 5.98
N LEU A 153 12.37 -1.84 4.97
CA LEU A 153 11.31 -0.86 5.15
C LEU A 153 10.63 -1.23 6.47
N GLN A 154 10.67 -0.34 7.45
CA GLN A 154 9.96 -0.54 8.71
C GLN A 154 8.50 -0.71 8.33
N HIS A 155 8.02 -1.96 8.29
CA HIS A 155 6.61 -2.25 8.13
C HIS A 155 5.90 -1.59 9.30
N ILE A 156 4.96 -0.69 8.99
CA ILE A 156 4.09 -0.13 10.00
C ILE A 156 3.38 -1.33 10.63
N SER A 157 3.66 -1.56 11.92
CA SER A 157 3.06 -2.67 12.64
C SER A 157 1.72 -2.23 13.25
N TYR A 158 0.68 -3.00 12.99
CA TYR A 158 -0.65 -2.78 13.58
C TYR A 158 -0.87 -3.63 14.83
N GLY A 159 0.10 -4.41 15.25
CA GLY A 159 -0.03 -5.36 16.38
C GLY A 159 -0.49 -4.70 17.68
N HIS A 160 -0.09 -3.46 17.92
CA HIS A 160 -0.53 -2.68 19.09
C HIS A 160 -2.06 -2.41 19.11
N LEU A 161 -2.76 -2.55 17.99
CA LEU A 161 -4.21 -2.39 17.88
C LEU A 161 -4.98 -3.67 18.23
N LEU A 162 -4.32 -4.82 18.40
CA LEU A 162 -4.97 -6.11 18.62
C LEU A 162 -5.96 -6.12 19.81
N PRO A 163 -5.66 -5.53 20.98
CA PRO A 163 -6.62 -5.45 22.06
C PRO A 163 -7.88 -4.62 21.71
N ALA A 164 -7.69 -3.49 21.01
CA ALA A 164 -8.77 -2.64 20.56
C ALA A 164 -9.62 -3.32 19.46
N ALA A 165 -8.99 -4.04 18.53
CA ALA A 165 -9.67 -4.83 17.51
C ALA A 165 -10.58 -5.89 18.15
N HIS A 166 -10.10 -6.63 19.14
CA HIS A 166 -10.94 -7.56 19.91
C HIS A 166 -12.15 -6.87 20.54
N GLY A 167 -11.96 -5.71 21.17
CA GLY A 167 -13.07 -4.95 21.76
C GLY A 167 -14.13 -4.51 20.76
N LEU A 168 -13.71 -4.08 19.56
CA LEU A 168 -14.62 -3.63 18.50
C LEU A 168 -15.46 -4.77 17.93
N ILE A 169 -14.90 -5.93 17.70
CA ILE A 169 -15.61 -7.07 17.09
C ILE A 169 -16.65 -7.71 18.05
N GLU A 170 -16.50 -7.56 19.37
CA GLU A 170 -17.45 -8.12 20.35
C GLU A 170 -18.86 -7.53 20.20
N SER A 171 -19.00 -6.34 19.63
CA SER A 171 -20.31 -5.68 19.43
C SER A 171 -21.05 -6.16 18.18
N HIS A 172 -20.42 -7.03 17.35
CA HIS A 172 -21.00 -7.51 16.10
C HIS A 172 -21.90 -8.71 16.30
N ALA A 173 -22.80 -8.93 15.33
CA ALA A 173 -23.60 -10.14 15.25
C ALA A 173 -22.71 -11.39 15.19
N ASP A 174 -23.18 -12.52 15.76
CA ASP A 174 -22.38 -13.74 15.88
C ASP A 174 -21.77 -14.22 14.55
N GLN A 175 -22.50 -14.06 13.43
CA GLN A 175 -22.00 -14.45 12.10
C GLN A 175 -20.85 -13.54 11.63
N THR A 176 -21.01 -12.23 11.74
CA THR A 176 -19.99 -11.27 11.35
C THR A 176 -18.78 -11.40 12.26
N ARG A 177 -18.99 -11.50 13.57
CA ARG A 177 -17.90 -11.73 14.54
C ARG A 177 -17.12 -13.01 14.23
N ALA A 178 -17.79 -14.11 13.93
CA ALA A 178 -17.14 -15.37 13.54
C ALA A 178 -16.32 -15.20 12.25
N HIS A 179 -16.84 -14.49 11.24
CA HIS A 179 -16.12 -14.19 10.01
C HIS A 179 -14.85 -13.35 10.27
N LEU A 180 -14.95 -12.27 11.05
CA LEU A 180 -13.82 -11.41 11.41
C LEU A 180 -12.72 -12.18 12.17
N ILE A 181 -13.11 -13.05 13.12
CA ILE A 181 -12.16 -13.91 13.85
C ILE A 181 -11.51 -14.93 12.92
N ALA A 182 -12.29 -15.56 12.04
CA ALA A 182 -11.81 -16.54 11.06
C ALA A 182 -10.79 -15.92 10.10
N THR A 183 -11.14 -14.75 9.53
CA THR A 183 -10.26 -14.02 8.60
C THR A 183 -8.99 -13.54 9.30
N GLY A 184 -9.09 -13.05 10.54
CA GLY A 184 -7.92 -12.69 11.35
C GLY A 184 -6.98 -13.88 11.61
N ALA A 185 -7.52 -15.06 11.94
CA ALA A 185 -6.72 -16.26 12.17
C ALA A 185 -6.06 -16.76 10.87
N ALA A 186 -6.80 -16.74 9.75
CA ALA A 186 -6.28 -17.11 8.45
C ALA A 186 -5.15 -16.15 7.99
N MET A 187 -5.33 -14.84 8.17
CA MET A 187 -4.32 -13.84 7.87
C MET A 187 -3.05 -14.00 8.71
N GLU A 188 -3.18 -14.34 10.01
CA GLU A 188 -2.03 -14.67 10.87
C GLU A 188 -1.25 -15.88 10.32
N ALA A 189 -1.94 -16.93 9.87
CA ALA A 189 -1.29 -18.11 9.30
C ALA A 189 -0.61 -17.81 7.95
N LEU A 190 -1.25 -17.03 7.09
CA LEU A 190 -0.68 -16.59 5.81
C LEU A 190 0.52 -15.67 6.03
N ALA A 191 0.51 -14.79 7.06
CA ALA A 191 1.67 -14.00 7.43
C ALA A 191 2.88 -14.88 7.77
N LYS A 192 2.69 -15.94 8.55
CA LYS A 192 3.75 -16.94 8.87
C LYS A 192 4.30 -17.59 7.60
N LYS A 193 3.42 -17.92 6.64
CA LYS A 193 3.80 -18.54 5.36
C LYS A 193 4.63 -17.62 4.49
N PHE A 194 4.25 -16.33 4.41
CA PHE A 194 4.89 -15.34 3.52
C PHE A 194 5.94 -14.46 4.21
N GLY A 195 6.24 -14.69 5.50
CA GLY A 195 7.23 -13.92 6.26
C GLY A 195 6.76 -12.50 6.61
N GLY A 196 5.44 -12.27 6.67
CA GLY A 196 4.84 -11.02 7.11
C GLY A 196 4.74 -10.90 8.63
N ASP A 197 4.45 -9.69 9.13
CA ASP A 197 4.16 -9.47 10.55
C ASP A 197 2.80 -10.08 10.93
N THR A 198 2.81 -11.08 11.79
CA THR A 198 1.64 -11.91 12.10
C THR A 198 0.52 -11.13 12.80
N GLU A 199 0.88 -10.21 13.69
CA GLU A 199 -0.09 -9.40 14.42
C GLU A 199 -0.71 -8.35 13.50
N THR A 200 0.10 -7.70 12.68
CA THR A 200 -0.34 -6.75 11.64
C THR A 200 -1.37 -7.38 10.70
N TRP A 201 -1.06 -8.56 10.15
CA TRP A 201 -1.98 -9.22 9.22
C TRP A 201 -3.25 -9.69 9.91
N LYS A 202 -3.14 -10.18 11.14
CA LYS A 202 -4.29 -10.56 11.96
C LYS A 202 -5.23 -9.39 12.21
N VAL A 203 -4.70 -8.22 12.59
CA VAL A 203 -5.49 -7.00 12.80
C VAL A 203 -6.22 -6.60 11.52
N ALA A 204 -5.54 -6.58 10.37
CA ALA A 204 -6.18 -6.27 9.09
C ALA A 204 -7.34 -7.23 8.78
N GLY A 205 -7.16 -8.54 8.99
CA GLY A 205 -8.21 -9.54 8.82
C GLY A 205 -9.34 -9.41 9.82
N MET A 206 -9.07 -9.02 11.07
CA MET A 206 -10.11 -8.81 12.08
C MET A 206 -10.96 -7.57 11.85
N LEU A 207 -10.45 -6.56 11.14
CA LEU A 207 -11.12 -5.26 11.02
C LEU A 207 -11.66 -4.98 9.60
N HIS A 208 -11.48 -5.90 8.64
CA HIS A 208 -11.81 -5.61 7.23
C HIS A 208 -13.29 -5.30 6.99
N ASP A 209 -14.19 -6.00 7.68
CA ASP A 209 -15.65 -5.86 7.59
C ASP A 209 -16.26 -5.23 8.85
N LEU A 210 -15.52 -4.37 9.55
CA LEU A 210 -15.94 -3.77 10.82
C LEU A 210 -17.20 -2.90 10.70
N ASP A 211 -17.50 -2.38 9.53
CA ASP A 211 -18.69 -1.56 9.25
C ASP A 211 -19.91 -2.37 8.80
N TRP A 212 -19.74 -3.66 8.47
CA TRP A 212 -20.74 -4.47 7.78
C TRP A 212 -22.11 -4.52 8.47
N ASP A 213 -22.15 -4.82 9.77
CA ASP A 213 -23.41 -4.88 10.52
C ASP A 213 -24.06 -3.49 10.74
N LYS A 214 -23.26 -2.41 10.69
CA LYS A 214 -23.74 -1.03 10.87
C LYS A 214 -24.38 -0.45 9.62
N LEU A 215 -24.10 -1.04 8.48
CA LEU A 215 -24.59 -0.66 7.16
C LEU A 215 -25.73 -1.54 6.66
N ASP A 216 -26.30 -2.39 7.53
CA ASP A 216 -27.33 -3.38 7.13
C ASP A 216 -26.90 -4.19 5.88
N LYS A 217 -25.59 -4.42 5.75
CA LYS A 217 -24.96 -5.13 4.61
C LYS A 217 -25.10 -4.38 3.27
N ASP A 218 -25.10 -3.06 3.32
CA ASP A 218 -25.09 -2.22 2.11
C ASP A 218 -23.68 -2.19 1.49
N TYR A 219 -23.50 -2.89 0.37
CA TYR A 219 -22.24 -2.93 -0.36
C TYR A 219 -21.78 -1.56 -0.87
N GLU A 220 -22.69 -0.68 -1.26
CA GLU A 220 -22.31 0.64 -1.77
C GLU A 220 -21.68 1.53 -0.68
N ALA A 221 -22.11 1.37 0.58
CA ALA A 221 -21.57 2.11 1.70
C ALA A 221 -20.35 1.43 2.35
N HIS A 222 -20.11 0.14 2.04
CA HIS A 222 -19.05 -0.67 2.64
C HIS A 222 -17.65 -0.09 2.41
N CYS A 223 -16.79 -0.18 3.44
CA CYS A 223 -15.45 0.40 3.50
C CYS A 223 -15.42 1.94 3.32
N GLY A 224 -16.55 2.62 3.54
CA GLY A 224 -16.70 4.06 3.45
C GLY A 224 -16.46 4.79 4.78
N ASP A 225 -17.20 5.90 4.95
CA ASP A 225 -17.06 6.81 6.11
C ASP A 225 -17.29 6.10 7.46
N THR A 226 -18.16 5.09 7.51
CA THR A 226 -18.43 4.33 8.72
C THR A 226 -17.18 3.58 9.18
N LEU A 227 -16.48 2.91 8.26
CA LEU A 227 -15.22 2.25 8.58
C LEU A 227 -14.15 3.25 9.02
N ASP A 228 -14.01 4.38 8.32
CA ASP A 228 -13.07 5.44 8.68
C ASP A 228 -13.29 5.91 10.12
N HIS A 229 -14.55 6.20 10.47
CA HIS A 229 -14.90 6.64 11.81
C HIS A 229 -14.56 5.58 12.88
N LEU A 230 -14.87 4.30 12.62
CA LEU A 230 -14.55 3.20 13.53
C LEU A 230 -13.05 3.04 13.75
N LEU A 231 -12.26 3.09 12.69
CA LEU A 231 -10.80 2.99 12.76
C LEU A 231 -10.16 4.20 13.47
N GLN A 232 -10.74 5.41 13.32
CA GLN A 232 -10.31 6.60 14.05
C GLN A 232 -10.51 6.44 15.56
N THR A 233 -11.57 5.76 16.03
CA THR A 233 -11.80 5.54 17.48
C THR A 233 -10.66 4.80 18.17
N ILE A 234 -9.96 3.94 17.43
CA ILE A 234 -8.80 3.20 17.92
C ILE A 234 -7.46 3.81 17.48
N LYS A 235 -7.49 5.01 16.87
CA LYS A 235 -6.31 5.71 16.34
C LYS A 235 -5.51 4.85 15.36
N ALA A 236 -6.22 4.12 14.51
CA ALA A 236 -5.60 3.31 13.47
C ALA A 236 -4.86 4.20 12.46
N PRO A 237 -3.67 3.81 11.98
CA PRO A 237 -2.98 4.54 10.94
C PRO A 237 -3.73 4.45 9.60
N ALA A 238 -3.57 5.47 8.75
CA ALA A 238 -4.27 5.56 7.46
C ALA A 238 -3.91 4.40 6.51
N GLU A 239 -2.72 3.84 6.65
CA GLU A 239 -2.25 2.69 5.87
C GLU A 239 -3.11 1.45 6.11
N LEU A 240 -3.56 1.22 7.35
CA LEU A 240 -4.46 0.11 7.67
C LEU A 240 -5.78 0.23 6.93
N LEU A 241 -6.35 1.44 6.85
CA LEU A 241 -7.56 1.70 6.08
C LEU A 241 -7.35 1.36 4.60
N GLY A 242 -6.21 1.77 4.01
CA GLY A 242 -5.85 1.44 2.64
C GLY A 242 -5.66 -0.06 2.42
N ASP A 243 -5.06 -0.77 3.38
CA ASP A 243 -4.90 -2.23 3.31
C ASP A 243 -6.24 -2.96 3.38
N ILE A 244 -7.15 -2.47 4.22
CA ILE A 244 -8.51 -2.99 4.31
C ILE A 244 -9.29 -2.68 3.03
N ARG A 245 -9.34 -1.43 2.56
CA ARG A 245 -10.06 -1.05 1.34
C ARG A 245 -9.65 -1.85 0.11
N ALA A 246 -8.40 -2.33 0.09
CA ALA A 246 -7.89 -3.16 -1.00
C ALA A 246 -8.62 -4.50 -1.16
N HIS A 247 -9.36 -5.02 -0.16
CA HIS A 247 -10.14 -6.25 -0.36
C HIS A 247 -11.39 -6.01 -1.22
N TYR A 248 -11.93 -4.79 -1.25
CA TYR A 248 -13.09 -4.44 -2.08
C TYR A 248 -12.66 -3.83 -3.43
N GLN A 249 -12.09 -4.67 -4.30
CA GLN A 249 -11.46 -4.27 -5.57
C GLN A 249 -12.41 -3.61 -6.56
N SER A 250 -13.70 -4.00 -6.60
CA SER A 250 -14.67 -3.40 -7.53
C SER A 250 -14.91 -1.92 -7.26
N LYS A 251 -14.72 -1.46 -6.02
CA LYS A 251 -14.90 -0.06 -5.62
C LYS A 251 -13.58 0.67 -5.46
N TYR A 252 -12.62 0.08 -4.78
CA TYR A 252 -11.41 0.74 -4.35
C TYR A 252 -10.14 0.28 -5.06
N GLY A 253 -10.22 -0.67 -6.01
CA GLY A 253 -9.05 -1.25 -6.66
C GLY A 253 -8.18 -0.26 -7.43
N ALA A 254 -8.74 0.83 -7.95
CA ALA A 254 -7.99 1.88 -8.63
C ALA A 254 -7.13 2.70 -7.65
N GLU A 255 -7.63 2.95 -6.42
CA GLU A 255 -6.96 3.74 -5.39
C GLU A 255 -6.06 2.87 -4.49
N TYR A 256 -6.53 1.65 -4.17
CA TYR A 256 -5.82 0.70 -3.31
C TYR A 256 -5.58 -0.64 -4.04
N PRO A 257 -4.67 -0.69 -5.02
CA PRO A 257 -4.40 -1.91 -5.78
C PRO A 257 -3.76 -2.99 -4.90
N LEU A 258 -3.85 -4.25 -5.36
CA LEU A 258 -3.29 -5.44 -4.70
C LEU A 258 -1.77 -5.51 -4.87
N THR A 259 -1.04 -4.53 -4.37
CA THR A 259 0.42 -4.43 -4.53
C THR A 259 1.20 -5.19 -3.46
N THR A 260 0.70 -5.22 -2.23
CA THR A 260 1.38 -5.90 -1.11
C THR A 260 0.86 -7.34 -0.94
N MET A 261 1.68 -8.21 -0.34
CA MET A 261 1.26 -9.58 -0.04
C MET A 261 0.11 -9.61 0.97
N LEU A 262 0.07 -8.69 1.95
CA LEU A 262 -1.04 -8.53 2.87
C LEU A 262 -2.36 -8.31 2.12
N ARG A 263 -2.41 -7.31 1.21
CA ARG A 263 -3.62 -6.97 0.44
C ARG A 263 -4.09 -8.13 -0.43
N LYS A 264 -3.15 -8.80 -1.11
CA LYS A 264 -3.44 -9.98 -1.94
C LYS A 264 -4.02 -11.12 -1.11
N CYS A 265 -3.44 -11.40 0.06
CA CYS A 265 -3.93 -12.44 0.96
C CYS A 265 -5.30 -12.10 1.52
N LEU A 266 -5.50 -10.87 1.99
CA LEU A 266 -6.79 -10.43 2.53
C LEU A 266 -7.89 -10.56 1.47
N TYR A 267 -7.64 -10.08 0.24
CA TYR A 267 -8.55 -10.21 -0.89
C TYR A 267 -8.95 -11.66 -1.17
N CYS A 268 -7.99 -12.58 -1.25
CA CYS A 268 -8.29 -13.98 -1.57
C CYS A 268 -8.94 -14.74 -0.41
N VAL A 269 -8.60 -14.42 0.84
CA VAL A 269 -9.02 -15.23 2.01
C VAL A 269 -10.37 -14.84 2.56
N ASP A 270 -10.79 -13.61 2.35
CA ASP A 270 -12.07 -13.08 2.81
C ASP A 270 -13.24 -14.02 2.41
N GLU A 271 -13.46 -14.20 1.14
CA GLU A 271 -14.50 -15.09 0.59
C GLU A 271 -14.32 -16.58 1.02
N LEU A 272 -13.07 -17.03 1.18
CA LEU A 272 -12.78 -18.41 1.56
C LEU A 272 -13.19 -18.72 2.99
N THR A 273 -13.01 -17.80 3.93
CA THR A 273 -13.38 -18.03 5.34
C THR A 273 -14.90 -18.18 5.49
N GLY A 274 -15.68 -17.31 4.86
CA GLY A 274 -17.14 -17.43 4.78
C GLY A 274 -17.58 -18.73 4.13
N PHE A 275 -16.90 -19.13 3.04
CA PHE A 275 -17.18 -20.39 2.36
C PHE A 275 -16.92 -21.62 3.24
N ILE A 276 -15.81 -21.65 4.00
CA ILE A 276 -15.49 -22.76 4.93
C ILE A 276 -16.52 -22.83 6.05
N ILE A 277 -16.97 -21.72 6.60
CA ILE A 277 -18.06 -21.66 7.58
C ILE A 277 -19.33 -22.30 7.00
N ALA A 278 -19.72 -21.93 5.77
CA ALA A 278 -20.87 -22.52 5.10
C ALA A 278 -20.71 -24.04 4.89
N VAL A 279 -19.53 -24.50 4.49
CA VAL A 279 -19.23 -25.95 4.36
C VAL A 279 -19.37 -26.67 5.70
N THR A 280 -18.96 -26.03 6.80
CA THR A 280 -19.08 -26.59 8.15
C THR A 280 -20.55 -26.78 8.55
N TYR A 281 -21.39 -25.77 8.34
CA TYR A 281 -22.80 -25.83 8.72
C TYR A 281 -23.64 -26.87 8.00
N VAL A 282 -23.29 -27.26 6.78
CA VAL A 282 -24.02 -28.34 6.05
C VAL A 282 -23.54 -29.72 6.45
N ARG A 283 -22.52 -29.86 7.28
CA ARG A 283 -22.13 -31.17 7.82
C ARG A 283 -23.08 -31.61 8.95
N PRO A 284 -23.35 -32.93 9.09
CA PRO A 284 -24.19 -33.41 10.19
C PRO A 284 -23.66 -33.03 11.58
N SER A 285 -22.34 -33.05 11.76
CA SER A 285 -21.68 -32.70 13.04
C SER A 285 -21.65 -31.20 13.32
N LYS A 286 -21.73 -30.36 12.28
CA LYS A 286 -21.51 -28.88 12.34
C LYS A 286 -20.19 -28.47 13.01
N LYS A 287 -19.20 -29.37 13.01
CA LYS A 287 -17.89 -29.13 13.59
C LYS A 287 -16.86 -28.90 12.49
N ILE A 288 -16.11 -27.82 12.59
CA ILE A 288 -15.04 -27.49 11.63
C ILE A 288 -13.90 -28.52 11.69
N ALA A 289 -13.70 -29.17 12.84
CA ALA A 289 -12.72 -30.24 13.01
C ALA A 289 -12.90 -31.39 12.02
N ASP A 290 -14.15 -31.67 11.61
CA ASP A 290 -14.51 -32.74 10.67
C ASP A 290 -14.45 -32.30 9.19
N VAL A 291 -14.11 -31.01 8.92
CA VAL A 291 -13.97 -30.51 7.56
C VAL A 291 -12.61 -30.88 7.00
N GLU A 292 -12.62 -31.45 5.79
CA GLU A 292 -11.42 -31.81 5.04
C GLU A 292 -11.22 -30.88 3.84
N ILE A 293 -9.99 -30.64 3.42
CA ILE A 293 -9.64 -29.84 2.24
C ILE A 293 -10.44 -30.28 1.01
N LYS A 294 -10.49 -31.62 0.76
CA LYS A 294 -11.24 -32.20 -0.36
C LYS A 294 -12.72 -31.87 -0.33
N SER A 295 -13.31 -31.72 0.86
CA SER A 295 -14.71 -31.32 1.00
C SER A 295 -14.94 -29.88 0.59
N VAL A 296 -14.03 -28.97 0.97
CA VAL A 296 -14.08 -27.55 0.59
C VAL A 296 -13.88 -27.40 -0.92
N THR A 297 -12.82 -28.00 -1.48
CA THR A 297 -12.50 -27.87 -2.91
C THR A 297 -13.54 -28.55 -3.82
N LYS A 298 -14.19 -29.62 -3.34
CA LYS A 298 -15.36 -30.23 -4.04
C LYS A 298 -16.54 -29.26 -4.05
N LYS A 299 -16.84 -28.62 -2.91
CA LYS A 299 -17.95 -27.67 -2.79
C LYS A 299 -17.71 -26.38 -3.56
N LEU A 300 -16.48 -25.94 -3.74
CA LEU A 300 -16.14 -24.81 -4.62
C LEU A 300 -16.54 -25.03 -6.09
N LYS A 301 -16.72 -26.28 -6.54
CA LYS A 301 -17.21 -26.63 -7.88
C LYS A 301 -18.75 -26.58 -7.99
N ASP A 302 -19.46 -26.62 -6.87
CA ASP A 302 -20.91 -26.60 -6.78
C ASP A 302 -21.41 -25.14 -6.77
N LYS A 303 -21.79 -24.62 -7.93
CA LYS A 303 -22.21 -23.20 -8.08
C LYS A 303 -23.49 -22.85 -7.31
N ALA A 304 -24.34 -23.83 -7.00
CA ALA A 304 -25.57 -23.59 -6.26
C ALA A 304 -25.36 -23.49 -4.75
N PHE A 305 -24.25 -24.07 -4.25
CA PHE A 305 -23.90 -23.99 -2.84
C PHE A 305 -23.24 -22.64 -2.54
N ALA A 306 -23.70 -21.92 -1.50
CA ALA A 306 -23.19 -20.59 -1.13
C ALA A 306 -23.02 -19.68 -2.38
N ALA A 307 -24.11 -19.49 -3.14
CA ALA A 307 -24.07 -18.87 -4.47
C ALA A 307 -23.55 -17.42 -4.49
N GLN A 308 -23.59 -16.74 -3.35
CA GLN A 308 -23.12 -15.35 -3.19
C GLN A 308 -21.58 -15.23 -3.08
N VAL A 309 -20.88 -16.34 -2.75
CA VAL A 309 -19.41 -16.34 -2.61
C VAL A 309 -18.74 -16.21 -3.98
N ASP A 310 -17.82 -15.27 -4.12
CA ASP A 310 -17.00 -15.11 -5.32
C ASP A 310 -15.86 -16.13 -5.35
N ARG A 311 -16.09 -17.20 -6.11
CA ARG A 311 -15.11 -18.29 -6.25
C ARG A 311 -13.90 -17.91 -7.09
N GLU A 312 -14.04 -16.96 -7.98
CA GLU A 312 -12.91 -16.49 -8.79
C GLU A 312 -11.96 -15.66 -7.93
N GLN A 313 -12.48 -14.88 -6.99
CA GLN A 313 -11.68 -14.20 -5.98
C GLN A 313 -10.84 -15.19 -5.17
N ILE A 314 -11.43 -16.28 -4.68
CA ILE A 314 -10.71 -17.34 -3.97
C ILE A 314 -9.62 -17.97 -4.86
N ARG A 315 -9.91 -18.25 -6.13
CA ARG A 315 -8.97 -18.89 -7.07
C ARG A 315 -7.80 -18.01 -7.46
N GLN A 316 -7.95 -16.69 -7.32
CA GLN A 316 -6.84 -15.77 -7.56
C GLN A 316 -5.64 -16.01 -6.64
N CYS A 317 -5.76 -16.84 -5.60
CA CYS A 317 -4.62 -17.30 -4.81
C CYS A 317 -3.50 -17.91 -5.68
N GLU A 318 -3.86 -18.60 -6.79
CA GLU A 318 -2.89 -19.21 -7.68
C GLU A 318 -2.07 -18.17 -8.44
N THR A 319 -2.69 -17.09 -8.90
CA THR A 319 -2.03 -16.02 -9.67
C THR A 319 -1.42 -14.92 -8.79
N LEU A 320 -2.15 -14.49 -7.75
CA LEU A 320 -1.71 -13.38 -6.90
C LEU A 320 -0.70 -13.78 -5.83
N LEU A 321 -0.84 -15.01 -5.29
CA LEU A 321 0.00 -15.52 -4.20
C LEU A 321 1.02 -16.57 -4.68
N GLY A 322 0.87 -17.08 -5.90
CA GLY A 322 1.66 -18.20 -6.40
C GLY A 322 1.43 -19.49 -5.60
N MET A 323 0.26 -19.65 -4.99
CA MET A 323 -0.06 -20.76 -4.07
C MET A 323 -1.18 -21.63 -4.66
N PRO A 324 -0.98 -22.97 -4.77
CA PRO A 324 -2.04 -23.86 -5.21
C PRO A 324 -3.30 -23.76 -4.32
N LEU A 325 -4.48 -23.87 -4.94
CA LEU A 325 -5.77 -23.75 -4.23
C LEU A 325 -5.90 -24.70 -3.03
N ASP A 326 -5.46 -25.96 -3.16
CA ASP A 326 -5.55 -26.95 -2.06
C ASP A 326 -4.65 -26.56 -0.88
N GLU A 327 -3.48 -25.97 -1.14
CA GLU A 327 -2.58 -25.45 -0.10
C GLU A 327 -3.20 -24.24 0.59
N PHE A 328 -3.75 -23.30 -0.18
CA PHE A 328 -4.41 -22.11 0.34
C PHE A 328 -5.60 -22.45 1.24
N VAL A 329 -6.47 -23.36 0.76
CA VAL A 329 -7.59 -23.92 1.56
C VAL A 329 -7.07 -24.62 2.82
N GLY A 330 -5.98 -25.37 2.72
CA GLY A 330 -5.38 -26.09 3.85
C GLY A 330 -4.90 -25.15 4.95
N ILE A 331 -4.13 -24.13 4.62
CA ILE A 331 -3.64 -23.14 5.58
C ILE A 331 -4.81 -22.42 6.26
N THR A 332 -5.79 -21.98 5.47
CA THR A 332 -6.96 -21.27 5.98
C THR A 332 -7.79 -22.15 6.91
N LEU A 333 -8.10 -23.38 6.49
CA LEU A 333 -8.89 -24.33 7.27
C LEU A 333 -8.22 -24.68 8.61
N GLU A 334 -6.91 -24.96 8.61
CA GLU A 334 -6.19 -25.28 9.85
C GLU A 334 -6.11 -24.08 10.80
N ALA A 335 -5.94 -22.86 10.27
CA ALA A 335 -6.01 -21.64 11.07
C ALA A 335 -7.39 -21.47 11.73
N MET A 336 -8.48 -21.70 10.98
CA MET A 336 -9.85 -21.64 11.50
C MET A 336 -10.13 -22.72 12.53
N LYS A 337 -9.63 -23.95 12.36
CA LYS A 337 -9.71 -25.02 13.38
C LYS A 337 -9.03 -24.62 14.68
N GLY A 338 -7.91 -23.89 14.63
CA GLY A 338 -7.22 -23.37 15.81
C GLY A 338 -8.03 -22.38 16.66
N VAL A 339 -9.10 -21.79 16.09
CA VAL A 339 -10.00 -20.86 16.76
C VAL A 339 -11.46 -21.33 16.79
N ALA A 340 -11.71 -22.61 16.53
CA ALA A 340 -13.04 -23.21 16.39
C ALA A 340 -14.01 -22.85 17.54
N GLU A 341 -13.55 -22.88 18.77
CA GLU A 341 -14.34 -22.54 19.96
C GLU A 341 -14.85 -21.08 19.88
N LYS A 342 -14.02 -20.15 19.42
CA LYS A 342 -14.40 -18.74 19.24
C LYS A 342 -15.36 -18.52 18.07
N LEU A 343 -15.36 -19.44 17.11
CA LEU A 343 -16.26 -19.42 15.95
C LEU A 343 -17.62 -20.09 16.26
N GLY A 344 -17.73 -20.82 17.36
CA GLY A 344 -18.91 -21.63 17.66
C GLY A 344 -19.08 -22.84 16.74
N LEU A 345 -17.96 -23.42 16.21
CA LEU A 345 -17.95 -24.48 15.19
C LEU A 345 -17.25 -25.75 15.66
#